data_aa521c731b92ca6e74b5b648ba0fe89d
#
_entry.id   aa521c731b92ca6e74b5b648ba0fe89d
#
_cell.length_a   1.000
_cell.length_b   1.000
_cell.length_c   1.000
_cell.angle_alpha   90.00
_cell.angle_beta   90.00
_cell.angle_gamma   90.00
#
_symmetry.space_group_name_H-M   'P 1'
#
loop_
_entity.id
_entity.type
_entity.pdbx_description
1 polymer ?
#
loop_
_entity_poly.entity_id
_entity_poly.type
_entity_poly.pdbx_seq_one_letter_code
_entity_poly.pdbx_strand_id
1 'polypeptide(L)'
;MPDIVLQGLFASLPFVVVVLLAVVAVLAAGLGLVWPRLLVYPYLCAFFWITSTNYGSLAVFVTPGFYSRGSGLLLFPLVLWMMLGAWCCARVAAAFRHGPAPACSVVPWFWGWAALLAAHLGAAVLAGVPLKDALAPSGFSNIVWMGPLIGLMLLAFRTREEAVELAGFIMLAGLARALFGLGRWAAFGGDPNNVYANMNAIRIRLTFFDINDSLLCMMACAIAAVVLFGPGQERPGLARPGLARPGLARPGLEGPRLVASAPAATQHPLWRAIAWLTLLTTAACIVLSYRRSAWIGFMLGCAVVLLRFPPRRRVQLALAALPLAGGALAYAALRRLGQARGGGGLASLLYDMQSRRFGPESERVLELKLVLADILARPFTGIGAWGRYTGYQQISWQANPDGGLFLHSGILHVALKSGLPGVILLAGTVWAFVLAARRALRTLPPELLGLGTAGVAGAAFMIPDILIGTPFPQVRTTQMLAVALALPYVALAANSVPALPKRSAHLRLRPDVAPA
;
A
#
# COMPACT_ATOMS: atom_id res chain seq x y z
N MET A 1 49.51 15.77 20.79
CA MET A 1 49.41 15.55 19.34
C MET A 1 48.25 14.61 18.92
N PRO A 2 47.91 13.48 19.60
CA PRO A 2 46.77 12.66 19.19
C PRO A 2 45.42 13.36 19.25
N ASP A 3 45.20 14.27 20.20
CA ASP A 3 43.90 14.93 20.37
C ASP A 3 43.59 15.94 19.25
N ILE A 4 44.59 16.61 18.69
CA ILE A 4 44.41 17.56 17.58
C ILE A 4 44.05 16.81 16.29
N VAL A 5 44.64 15.61 16.05
CA VAL A 5 44.34 14.76 14.90
C VAL A 5 42.92 14.21 15.02
N LEU A 6 42.53 13.74 16.21
CA LEU A 6 41.17 13.25 16.49
C LEU A 6 40.12 14.36 16.32
N GLN A 7 40.38 15.56 16.86
CA GLN A 7 39.47 16.71 16.68
C GLN A 7 39.35 17.13 15.22
N GLY A 8 40.45 17.13 14.45
CA GLY A 8 40.42 17.38 13.01
C GLY A 8 39.62 16.32 12.25
N LEU A 9 39.77 15.05 12.62
CA LEU A 9 39.01 13.96 12.04
C LEU A 9 37.51 14.07 12.31
N PHE A 10 37.13 14.38 13.55
CA PHE A 10 35.72 14.58 13.91
C PHE A 10 35.13 15.86 13.28
N ALA A 11 35.89 16.90 13.10
CA ALA A 11 35.46 18.10 12.40
C ALA A 11 35.24 17.87 10.89
N SER A 12 36.05 16.99 10.27
CA SER A 12 35.89 16.66 8.84
C SER A 12 34.79 15.61 8.56
N LEU A 13 34.37 14.83 9.57
CA LEU A 13 33.38 13.78 9.42
C LEU A 13 32.06 14.25 8.78
N PRO A 14 31.44 15.39 9.18
CA PRO A 14 30.26 15.91 8.53
C PRO A 14 30.47 16.22 7.05
N PHE A 15 31.60 16.77 6.69
CA PHE A 15 31.94 17.07 5.30
C PHE A 15 32.09 15.81 4.46
N VAL A 16 32.81 14.81 4.98
CA VAL A 16 32.97 13.50 4.32
C VAL A 16 31.62 12.82 4.12
N VAL A 17 30.74 12.87 5.13
CA VAL A 17 29.38 12.32 5.02
C VAL A 17 28.56 13.06 3.95
N VAL A 18 28.63 14.38 3.90
CA VAL A 18 27.93 15.18 2.87
C VAL A 18 28.44 14.85 1.47
N VAL A 19 29.77 14.78 1.29
CA VAL A 19 30.37 14.39 -0.01
C VAL A 19 29.94 12.99 -0.40
N LEU A 20 29.99 12.04 0.52
CA LEU A 20 29.57 10.66 0.26
C LEU A 20 28.08 10.60 -0.15
N LEU A 21 27.22 11.30 0.55
CA LEU A 21 25.79 11.39 0.23
C LEU A 21 25.56 12.04 -1.14
N ALA A 22 26.32 13.08 -1.48
CA ALA A 22 26.25 13.71 -2.79
C ALA A 22 26.68 12.74 -3.91
N VAL A 23 27.77 12.01 -3.72
CA VAL A 23 28.23 10.99 -4.68
C VAL A 23 27.18 9.88 -4.83
N VAL A 24 26.62 9.37 -3.74
CA VAL A 24 25.56 8.36 -3.78
C VAL A 24 24.32 8.90 -4.49
N ALA A 25 23.93 10.16 -4.24
CA ALA A 25 22.79 10.79 -4.92
C ALA A 25 23.02 10.93 -6.43
N VAL A 26 24.24 11.34 -6.86
CA VAL A 26 24.59 11.45 -8.28
C VAL A 26 24.58 10.07 -8.96
N LEU A 27 25.16 9.05 -8.31
CA LEU A 27 25.16 7.68 -8.84
C LEU A 27 23.73 7.13 -8.92
N ALA A 28 22.92 7.35 -7.89
CA ALA A 28 21.52 6.95 -7.88
C ALA A 28 20.72 7.66 -8.97
N ALA A 29 20.95 8.98 -9.18
CA ALA A 29 20.32 9.73 -10.25
C ALA A 29 20.73 9.19 -11.63
N GLY A 30 22.03 8.93 -11.86
CA GLY A 30 22.52 8.31 -13.08
C GLY A 30 21.91 6.94 -13.34
N LEU A 31 21.85 6.09 -12.29
CA LEU A 31 21.20 4.78 -12.36
C LEU A 31 19.70 4.91 -12.65
N GLY A 32 19.03 5.87 -12.03
CA GLY A 32 17.60 6.14 -12.22
C GLY A 32 17.26 6.67 -13.62
N LEU A 33 18.18 7.39 -14.26
CA LEU A 33 18.02 7.81 -15.66
C LEU A 33 18.11 6.64 -16.64
N VAL A 34 18.85 5.59 -16.28
CA VAL A 34 18.99 4.39 -17.12
C VAL A 34 17.92 3.36 -16.82
N TRP A 35 17.69 3.08 -15.55
CA TRP A 35 16.75 2.06 -15.04
C TRP A 35 15.92 2.62 -13.88
N PRO A 36 14.84 3.37 -14.14
CA PRO A 36 14.02 3.99 -13.09
C PRO A 36 13.53 3.00 -12.03
N ARG A 37 13.24 1.75 -12.42
CA ARG A 37 12.79 0.68 -11.50
C ARG A 37 13.80 0.37 -10.39
N LEU A 38 15.11 0.51 -10.65
CA LEU A 38 16.12 0.25 -9.64
C LEU A 38 16.11 1.28 -8.49
N LEU A 39 15.56 2.47 -8.71
CA LEU A 39 15.30 3.43 -7.63
C LEU A 39 14.04 3.08 -6.84
N VAL A 40 13.05 2.46 -7.49
CA VAL A 40 11.77 2.14 -6.84
C VAL A 40 11.90 0.99 -5.86
N TYR A 41 12.66 -0.07 -6.17
CA TYR A 41 12.78 -1.22 -5.27
C TYR A 41 13.34 -0.90 -3.89
N PRO A 42 14.47 -0.17 -3.72
CA PRO A 42 14.93 0.25 -2.39
C PRO A 42 13.88 1.09 -1.65
N TYR A 43 13.17 1.94 -2.38
CA TYR A 43 12.12 2.77 -1.85
C TYR A 43 10.93 1.93 -1.33
N LEU A 44 10.46 0.97 -2.12
CA LEU A 44 9.43 0.02 -1.70
C LEU A 44 9.90 -0.83 -0.51
N CYS A 45 11.17 -1.29 -0.53
CA CYS A 45 11.76 -1.99 0.61
C CYS A 45 11.68 -1.15 1.88
N ALA A 46 12.01 0.14 1.80
CA ALA A 46 11.92 1.03 2.94
C ALA A 46 10.47 1.12 3.47
N PHE A 47 9.48 1.33 2.60
CA PHE A 47 8.08 1.34 3.02
C PHE A 47 7.60 0.02 3.63
N PHE A 48 8.04 -1.09 3.08
CA PHE A 48 7.59 -2.41 3.52
C PHE A 48 8.25 -2.83 4.84
N TRP A 49 9.49 -2.41 5.10
CA TRP A 49 10.30 -2.88 6.22
C TRP A 49 10.52 -1.87 7.33
N ILE A 50 10.61 -0.58 7.02
CA ILE A 50 10.80 0.48 8.02
C ILE A 50 9.42 0.89 8.56
N THR A 51 9.20 0.70 9.86
CA THR A 51 7.95 1.10 10.52
C THR A 51 7.94 2.59 10.82
N SER A 52 6.75 3.20 10.81
CA SER A 52 6.57 4.62 11.11
C SER A 52 6.39 4.93 12.60
N THR A 53 6.35 3.90 13.44
CA THR A 53 6.09 4.02 14.87
C THR A 53 7.38 3.91 15.68
N ASN A 54 7.53 4.77 16.68
CA ASN A 54 8.69 4.80 17.57
C ASN A 54 8.71 3.67 18.62
N TYR A 55 7.83 2.70 18.50
CA TYR A 55 7.67 1.63 19.46
C TYR A 55 8.39 0.37 18.99
N GLY A 56 9.35 -0.09 19.78
CA GLY A 56 10.07 -1.33 19.58
C GLY A 56 11.55 -1.16 19.26
N SER A 57 12.37 -2.16 19.66
CA SER A 57 13.83 -2.11 19.61
C SER A 57 14.41 -1.91 18.20
N LEU A 58 13.76 -2.43 17.17
CA LEU A 58 14.16 -2.21 15.78
C LEU A 58 13.77 -0.83 15.24
N ALA A 59 12.67 -0.25 15.75
CA ALA A 59 12.22 1.08 15.34
C ALA A 59 13.12 2.20 15.87
N VAL A 60 13.74 2.03 17.03
CA VAL A 60 14.57 3.04 17.68
C VAL A 60 15.82 3.38 16.86
N PHE A 61 16.37 2.44 16.10
CA PHE A 61 17.61 2.66 15.34
C PHE A 61 17.42 3.33 13.97
N VAL A 62 16.22 3.29 13.38
CA VAL A 62 16.07 3.65 11.95
C VAL A 62 15.05 4.77 11.70
N THR A 63 14.16 5.08 12.64
CA THR A 63 12.91 5.74 12.27
C THR A 63 12.67 7.19 12.62
N PRO A 64 13.34 7.86 13.58
CA PRO A 64 12.93 9.21 13.95
C PRO A 64 13.00 10.23 12.81
N GLY A 65 13.89 10.02 11.81
CA GLY A 65 14.08 10.94 10.69
C GLY A 65 13.44 10.54 9.37
N PHE A 66 13.09 9.27 9.16
CA PHE A 66 12.69 8.78 7.82
C PHE A 66 11.28 9.22 7.43
N TYR A 67 10.31 9.09 8.34
CA TYR A 67 8.91 9.49 8.15
C TYR A 67 8.54 10.78 8.88
N SER A 68 9.46 11.37 9.63
CA SER A 68 9.25 12.63 10.34
C SER A 68 10.00 13.78 9.67
N ARG A 69 9.64 15.02 10.03
CA ARG A 69 10.35 16.23 9.59
C ARG A 69 11.61 16.54 10.40
N GLY A 70 12.02 15.61 11.27
CA GLY A 70 13.14 15.80 12.18
C GLY A 70 12.94 17.00 13.13
N SER A 71 14.00 17.69 13.46
CA SER A 71 14.00 18.90 14.32
C SER A 71 13.39 20.14 13.66
N GLY A 72 12.64 20.00 12.57
CA GLY A 72 11.94 21.11 11.92
C GLY A 72 12.70 21.83 10.81
N LEU A 73 13.88 21.35 10.44
CA LEU A 73 14.64 21.86 9.30
C LEU A 73 14.02 21.49 7.96
N LEU A 74 13.33 20.36 7.89
CA LEU A 74 12.70 19.88 6.68
C LEU A 74 11.20 20.22 6.66
N LEU A 75 10.71 20.75 5.53
CA LEU A 75 9.29 20.98 5.30
C LEU A 75 8.52 19.67 5.18
N PHE A 76 9.16 18.63 4.61
CA PHE A 76 8.61 17.29 4.43
C PHE A 76 9.61 16.25 4.92
N PRO A 77 9.14 15.04 5.31
CA PRO A 77 10.02 13.92 5.62
C PRO A 77 11.00 13.60 4.49
N LEU A 78 12.19 13.14 4.85
CA LEU A 78 13.25 12.81 3.89
C LEU A 78 12.78 11.81 2.81
N VAL A 79 11.96 10.85 3.20
CA VAL A 79 11.38 9.85 2.28
C VAL A 79 10.60 10.48 1.12
N LEU A 80 9.92 11.60 1.34
CA LEU A 80 9.18 12.30 0.29
C LEU A 80 10.10 13.06 -0.65
N TRP A 81 11.20 13.63 -0.14
CA TRP A 81 12.24 14.24 -0.97
C TRP A 81 12.95 13.22 -1.85
N MET A 82 13.28 12.03 -1.28
CA MET A 82 13.85 10.93 -2.06
C MET A 82 12.90 10.47 -3.16
N MET A 83 11.61 10.35 -2.86
CA MET A 83 10.59 10.01 -3.84
C MET A 83 10.50 11.04 -4.96
N LEU A 84 10.48 12.32 -4.61
CA LEU A 84 10.44 13.41 -5.60
C LEU A 84 11.65 13.33 -6.53
N GLY A 85 12.85 13.12 -5.99
CA GLY A 85 14.06 12.93 -6.77
C GLY A 85 13.96 11.73 -7.73
N ALA A 86 13.52 10.59 -7.23
CA ALA A 86 13.29 9.40 -8.06
C ALA A 86 12.25 9.63 -9.15
N TRP A 87 11.15 10.32 -8.84
CA TRP A 87 10.11 10.69 -9.82
C TRP A 87 10.64 11.65 -10.88
N CYS A 88 11.44 12.66 -10.51
CA CYS A 88 12.09 13.56 -11.46
C CYS A 88 13.03 12.80 -12.40
N CYS A 89 13.88 11.91 -11.86
CA CYS A 89 14.75 11.05 -12.69
C CYS A 89 13.93 10.18 -13.66
N ALA A 90 12.86 9.55 -13.19
CA ALA A 90 11.99 8.73 -14.02
C ALA A 90 11.27 9.55 -15.12
N ARG A 91 10.86 10.80 -14.81
CA ARG A 91 10.29 11.74 -15.79
C ARG A 91 11.28 12.12 -16.88
N VAL A 92 12.51 12.46 -16.49
CA VAL A 92 13.59 12.77 -17.41
C VAL A 92 13.92 11.55 -18.29
N ALA A 93 14.08 10.37 -17.69
CA ALA A 93 14.31 9.13 -18.43
C ALA A 93 13.19 8.82 -19.43
N ALA A 94 11.94 9.05 -19.05
CA ALA A 94 10.78 8.86 -19.93
C ALA A 94 10.79 9.83 -21.11
N ALA A 95 11.14 11.10 -20.88
CA ALA A 95 11.21 12.10 -21.94
C ALA A 95 12.27 11.76 -23.00
N PHE A 96 13.43 11.24 -22.56
CA PHE A 96 14.54 10.96 -23.48
C PHE A 96 14.52 9.56 -24.12
N ARG A 97 13.94 8.56 -23.45
CA ARG A 97 14.10 7.15 -23.86
C ARG A 97 12.80 6.40 -24.10
N HIS A 98 11.74 6.73 -23.41
CA HIS A 98 10.56 5.86 -23.30
C HIS A 98 9.26 6.50 -23.80
N GLY A 99 9.32 7.73 -24.29
CA GLY A 99 8.13 8.46 -24.72
C GLY A 99 7.19 8.85 -23.56
N PRO A 100 5.99 9.35 -23.86
CA PRO A 100 5.08 9.91 -22.86
C PRO A 100 4.68 8.89 -21.78
N ALA A 101 4.40 9.41 -20.59
CA ALA A 101 3.87 8.59 -19.50
C ALA A 101 2.53 7.96 -19.89
N PRO A 102 2.24 6.73 -19.46
CA PRO A 102 0.93 6.12 -19.67
C PRO A 102 -0.20 6.98 -19.10
N ALA A 103 -1.34 7.02 -19.81
CA ALA A 103 -2.50 7.72 -19.35
C ALA A 103 -3.03 7.11 -18.02
N CYS A 104 -3.27 7.96 -17.04
CA CYS A 104 -3.75 7.54 -15.73
C CYS A 104 -4.90 8.47 -15.29
N SER A 105 -6.10 7.90 -15.15
CA SER A 105 -7.31 8.67 -14.87
C SER A 105 -7.34 9.31 -13.47
N VAL A 106 -6.47 8.87 -12.55
CA VAL A 106 -6.40 9.43 -11.20
C VAL A 106 -5.48 10.67 -11.12
N VAL A 107 -4.55 10.82 -12.07
CA VAL A 107 -3.57 11.92 -12.06
C VAL A 107 -4.23 13.32 -12.05
N PRO A 108 -5.27 13.62 -12.83
CA PRO A 108 -5.93 14.93 -12.80
C PRO A 108 -6.46 15.30 -11.40
N TRP A 109 -6.94 14.31 -10.65
CA TRP A 109 -7.44 14.51 -9.29
C TRP A 109 -6.30 14.89 -8.32
N PHE A 110 -5.11 14.33 -8.50
CA PHE A 110 -3.94 14.72 -7.70
C PHE A 110 -3.45 16.13 -8.03
N TRP A 111 -3.61 16.60 -9.26
CA TRP A 111 -3.39 18.01 -9.58
C TRP A 111 -4.42 18.90 -8.89
N GLY A 112 -5.69 18.46 -8.81
CA GLY A 112 -6.71 19.14 -8.02
C GLY A 112 -6.32 19.22 -6.54
N TRP A 113 -5.83 18.15 -5.95
CA TRP A 113 -5.30 18.13 -4.58
C TRP A 113 -4.12 19.09 -4.39
N ALA A 114 -3.20 19.14 -5.34
CA ALA A 114 -2.07 20.07 -5.31
C ALA A 114 -2.55 21.53 -5.40
N ALA A 115 -3.51 21.83 -6.28
CA ALA A 115 -4.10 23.16 -6.40
C ALA A 115 -4.84 23.57 -5.11
N LEU A 116 -5.60 22.66 -4.50
CA LEU A 116 -6.28 22.90 -3.23
C LEU A 116 -5.27 23.16 -2.10
N LEU A 117 -4.17 22.40 -2.03
CA LEU A 117 -3.11 22.64 -1.08
C LEU A 117 -2.45 24.01 -1.30
N ALA A 118 -2.18 24.38 -2.55
CA ALA A 118 -1.63 25.70 -2.89
C ALA A 118 -2.55 26.84 -2.47
N ALA A 119 -3.88 26.71 -2.66
CA ALA A 119 -4.85 27.68 -2.18
C ALA A 119 -4.83 27.82 -0.65
N HIS A 120 -4.78 26.70 0.07
CA HIS A 120 -4.66 26.70 1.52
C HIS A 120 -3.32 27.31 1.99
N LEU A 121 -2.20 27.09 1.27
CA LEU A 121 -0.93 27.71 1.57
C LEU A 121 -1.00 29.23 1.38
N GLY A 122 -1.63 29.71 0.31
CA GLY A 122 -1.89 31.13 0.13
C GLY A 122 -2.67 31.74 1.29
N ALA A 123 -3.75 31.07 1.71
CA ALA A 123 -4.54 31.49 2.86
C ALA A 123 -3.73 31.45 4.18
N ALA A 124 -2.86 30.45 4.35
CA ALA A 124 -1.99 30.34 5.51
C ALA A 124 -1.00 31.51 5.60
N VAL A 125 -0.37 31.87 4.48
CA VAL A 125 0.55 33.02 4.40
C VAL A 125 -0.18 34.31 4.77
N LEU A 126 -1.38 34.53 4.22
CA LEU A 126 -2.20 35.71 4.55
C LEU A 126 -2.61 35.74 6.03
N ALA A 127 -2.81 34.56 6.65
CA ALA A 127 -3.13 34.44 8.06
C ALA A 127 -1.89 34.44 8.99
N GLY A 128 -0.68 34.61 8.46
CA GLY A 128 0.56 34.60 9.24
C GLY A 128 0.92 33.23 9.83
N VAL A 129 0.38 32.12 9.27
CA VAL A 129 0.66 30.76 9.73
C VAL A 129 2.03 30.31 9.20
N PRO A 130 2.92 29.77 10.05
CA PRO A 130 4.20 29.23 9.60
C PRO A 130 4.02 28.15 8.53
N LEU A 131 4.84 28.19 7.48
CA LEU A 131 4.75 27.26 6.34
C LEU A 131 4.85 25.79 6.78
N LYS A 132 5.68 25.51 7.80
CA LYS A 132 5.84 24.17 8.37
C LYS A 132 4.51 23.63 8.95
N ASP A 133 3.67 24.50 9.51
CA ASP A 133 2.40 24.12 10.12
C ASP A 133 1.31 23.96 9.04
N ALA A 134 1.31 24.83 8.04
CA ALA A 134 0.41 24.72 6.89
C ALA A 134 0.65 23.44 6.06
N LEU A 135 1.90 22.93 6.02
CA LEU A 135 2.29 21.70 5.35
C LEU A 135 2.39 20.50 6.30
N ALA A 136 1.87 20.61 7.52
CA ALA A 136 1.95 19.52 8.49
C ALA A 136 1.27 18.23 7.96
N PRO A 137 1.82 17.05 8.30
CA PRO A 137 1.17 15.76 7.98
C PRO A 137 -0.25 15.64 8.51
N SER A 138 -0.56 16.33 9.61
CA SER A 138 -1.91 16.42 10.19
C SER A 138 -2.92 17.20 9.33
N GLY A 139 -2.47 17.85 8.24
CA GLY A 139 -3.33 18.38 7.19
C GLY A 139 -3.68 17.32 6.15
N PHE A 140 -3.68 17.73 4.88
CA PHE A 140 -3.89 16.79 3.75
C PHE A 140 -2.71 16.78 2.76
N SER A 141 -1.55 17.32 3.14
CA SER A 141 -0.33 17.34 2.33
C SER A 141 0.11 15.93 1.91
N ASN A 142 -0.06 14.93 2.78
CA ASN A 142 0.30 13.54 2.48
C ASN A 142 -0.50 12.97 1.29
N ILE A 143 -1.74 13.40 1.08
CA ILE A 143 -2.57 12.96 -0.05
C ILE A 143 -1.96 13.45 -1.37
N VAL A 144 -1.46 14.68 -1.40
CA VAL A 144 -0.81 15.24 -2.60
C VAL A 144 0.38 14.38 -3.03
N TRP A 145 1.17 13.87 -2.08
CA TRP A 145 2.33 13.05 -2.35
C TRP A 145 2.02 11.66 -2.91
N MET A 146 0.77 11.20 -2.85
CA MET A 146 0.36 9.96 -3.52
C MET A 146 0.49 10.06 -5.05
N GLY A 147 0.21 11.23 -5.63
CA GLY A 147 0.30 11.46 -7.07
C GLY A 147 1.69 11.21 -7.67
N PRO A 148 2.76 11.84 -7.16
CA PRO A 148 4.13 11.57 -7.58
C PRO A 148 4.54 10.10 -7.43
N LEU A 149 4.13 9.38 -6.36
CA LEU A 149 4.44 7.96 -6.20
C LEU A 149 3.73 7.10 -7.27
N ILE A 150 2.45 7.34 -7.52
CA ILE A 150 1.71 6.65 -8.59
C ILE A 150 2.39 6.93 -9.94
N GLY A 151 2.76 8.19 -10.20
CA GLY A 151 3.49 8.58 -11.40
C GLY A 151 4.85 7.89 -11.52
N LEU A 152 5.60 7.79 -10.43
CA LEU A 152 6.88 7.07 -10.39
C LEU A 152 6.70 5.59 -10.74
N MET A 153 5.72 4.93 -10.14
CA MET A 153 5.41 3.52 -10.41
C MET A 153 5.08 3.29 -11.89
N LEU A 154 4.25 4.16 -12.48
CA LEU A 154 3.88 4.08 -13.91
C LEU A 154 5.04 4.34 -14.86
N LEU A 155 6.00 5.15 -14.47
CA LEU A 155 7.18 5.44 -15.26
C LEU A 155 8.26 4.36 -15.14
N ALA A 156 8.31 3.68 -14.01
CA ALA A 156 9.31 2.67 -13.70
C ALA A 156 8.96 1.28 -14.23
N PHE A 157 7.67 0.93 -14.28
CA PHE A 157 7.19 -0.38 -14.70
C PHE A 157 6.31 -0.26 -15.94
N ARG A 158 6.90 -0.34 -17.11
CA ARG A 158 6.23 -0.07 -18.40
C ARG A 158 5.95 -1.30 -19.23
N THR A 159 6.76 -2.34 -19.08
CA THR A 159 6.63 -3.59 -19.83
C THR A 159 5.91 -4.66 -19.02
N ARG A 160 5.43 -5.71 -19.71
CA ARG A 160 4.79 -6.86 -19.06
C ARG A 160 5.75 -7.57 -18.11
N GLU A 161 6.99 -7.74 -18.55
CA GLU A 161 8.04 -8.39 -17.76
C GLU A 161 8.30 -7.64 -16.45
N GLU A 162 8.42 -6.32 -16.52
CA GLU A 162 8.62 -5.45 -15.35
C GLU A 162 7.42 -5.48 -14.39
N ALA A 163 6.20 -5.52 -14.92
CA ALA A 163 5.00 -5.61 -14.11
C ALA A 163 4.87 -6.99 -13.41
N VAL A 164 5.28 -8.07 -14.08
CA VAL A 164 5.35 -9.41 -13.49
C VAL A 164 6.46 -9.49 -12.43
N GLU A 165 7.62 -8.88 -12.69
CA GLU A 165 8.72 -8.75 -11.73
C GLU A 165 8.25 -8.01 -10.47
N LEU A 166 7.53 -6.89 -10.61
CA LEU A 166 6.95 -6.15 -9.50
C LEU A 166 5.96 -7.01 -8.68
N ALA A 167 5.12 -7.80 -9.35
CA ALA A 167 4.21 -8.73 -8.67
C ALA A 167 4.99 -9.77 -7.85
N GLY A 168 6.03 -10.36 -8.43
CA GLY A 168 6.94 -11.28 -7.73
C GLY A 168 7.63 -10.64 -6.53
N PHE A 169 8.11 -9.40 -6.69
CA PHE A 169 8.73 -8.64 -5.61
C PHE A 169 7.76 -8.39 -4.44
N ILE A 170 6.52 -7.93 -4.72
CA ILE A 170 5.51 -7.70 -3.67
C ILE A 170 5.16 -9.01 -2.96
N MET A 171 5.02 -10.11 -3.70
CA MET A 171 4.72 -11.42 -3.12
C MET A 171 5.84 -11.89 -2.19
N LEU A 172 7.11 -11.79 -2.60
CA LEU A 172 8.26 -12.16 -1.79
C LEU A 172 8.46 -11.23 -0.59
N ALA A 173 8.30 -9.92 -0.78
CA ALA A 173 8.37 -8.95 0.31
C ALA A 173 7.28 -9.20 1.37
N GLY A 174 6.06 -9.52 0.94
CA GLY A 174 4.96 -9.87 1.83
C GLY A 174 5.20 -11.20 2.56
N LEU A 175 5.74 -12.21 1.86
CA LEU A 175 6.14 -13.48 2.47
C LEU A 175 7.20 -13.26 3.55
N ALA A 176 8.27 -12.56 3.22
CA ALA A 176 9.36 -12.28 4.15
C ALA A 176 8.85 -11.49 5.38
N ARG A 177 7.97 -10.49 5.15
CA ARG A 177 7.36 -9.74 6.24
C ARG A 177 6.44 -10.58 7.12
N ALA A 178 5.63 -11.46 6.52
CA ALA A 178 4.77 -12.39 7.25
C ALA A 178 5.58 -13.40 8.07
N LEU A 179 6.62 -13.98 7.51
CA LEU A 179 7.53 -14.89 8.24
C LEU A 179 8.19 -14.18 9.42
N PHE A 180 8.66 -12.95 9.23
CA PHE A 180 9.20 -12.13 10.32
C PHE A 180 8.14 -11.87 11.40
N GLY A 181 6.91 -11.49 11.01
CA GLY A 181 5.80 -11.26 11.95
C GLY A 181 5.43 -12.51 12.76
N LEU A 182 5.30 -13.66 12.09
CA LEU A 182 4.99 -14.95 12.75
C LEU A 182 6.14 -15.42 13.63
N GLY A 183 7.39 -15.32 13.16
CA GLY A 183 8.58 -15.68 13.95
C GLY A 183 8.67 -14.84 15.22
N ARG A 184 8.49 -13.51 15.11
CA ARG A 184 8.44 -12.60 16.25
C ARG A 184 7.27 -12.92 17.20
N TRP A 185 6.10 -13.21 16.66
CA TRP A 185 4.93 -13.60 17.43
C TRP A 185 5.17 -14.90 18.23
N ALA A 186 5.77 -15.90 17.60
CA ALA A 186 6.04 -17.19 18.24
C ALA A 186 7.17 -17.12 19.27
N ALA A 187 8.32 -16.49 18.92
CA ALA A 187 9.54 -16.57 19.70
C ALA A 187 9.71 -15.42 20.72
N PHE A 188 9.24 -14.18 20.38
CA PHE A 188 9.60 -12.97 21.14
C PHE A 188 8.40 -12.20 21.72
N GLY A 189 7.25 -12.81 21.81
CA GLY A 189 6.09 -12.19 22.46
C GLY A 189 5.25 -11.28 21.57
N GLY A 190 5.56 -11.19 20.27
CA GLY A 190 4.78 -10.43 19.29
C GLY A 190 5.32 -9.05 18.98
N ASP A 191 4.47 -8.19 18.42
CA ASP A 191 4.86 -6.83 18.04
C ASP A 191 5.10 -5.96 19.28
N PRO A 192 6.33 -5.42 19.48
CA PRO A 192 6.64 -4.53 20.59
C PRO A 192 5.87 -3.20 20.54
N ASN A 193 5.30 -2.84 19.38
CA ASN A 193 4.46 -1.66 19.20
C ASN A 193 3.02 -1.86 19.71
N ASN A 194 2.75 -2.97 20.40
CA ASN A 194 1.43 -3.26 20.93
C ASN A 194 1.06 -2.30 22.07
N VAL A 195 0.48 -1.16 21.71
CA VAL A 195 0.00 -0.14 22.66
C VAL A 195 -1.02 -0.72 23.64
N TYR A 196 -1.85 -1.67 23.20
CA TYR A 196 -2.86 -2.32 24.07
C TYR A 196 -2.22 -3.17 25.18
N ALA A 197 -1.10 -3.82 24.92
CA ALA A 197 -0.36 -4.55 25.94
C ALA A 197 0.28 -3.60 26.96
N ASN A 198 0.82 -2.48 26.49
CA ASN A 198 1.45 -1.46 27.32
C ASN A 198 0.44 -0.73 28.22
N MET A 199 -0.78 -0.53 27.74
CA MET A 199 -1.88 0.04 28.52
C MET A 199 -2.59 -0.97 29.44
N ASN A 200 -2.10 -2.21 29.55
CA ASN A 200 -2.74 -3.31 30.28
C ASN A 200 -4.19 -3.65 29.84
N ALA A 201 -4.62 -3.10 28.69
CA ALA A 201 -5.98 -3.27 28.22
C ALA A 201 -6.18 -4.66 27.57
N ILE A 202 -5.21 -5.11 26.76
CA ILE A 202 -5.26 -6.41 26.07
C ILE A 202 -3.85 -7.01 26.03
N ARG A 203 -3.63 -8.11 26.79
CA ARG A 203 -2.35 -8.84 26.80
C ARG A 203 -2.28 -9.90 25.71
N ILE A 204 -2.57 -9.54 24.47
CA ILE A 204 -2.50 -10.45 23.34
C ILE A 204 -1.23 -10.18 22.55
N ARG A 205 -0.51 -11.23 22.17
CA ARG A 205 0.60 -11.15 21.23
C ARG A 205 0.06 -10.84 19.84
N LEU A 206 0.49 -9.73 19.24
CA LEU A 206 0.15 -9.36 17.87
C LEU A 206 1.31 -9.71 16.94
N THR A 207 0.99 -10.14 15.73
CA THR A 207 2.00 -10.23 14.65
C THR A 207 2.42 -8.83 14.22
N PHE A 208 1.44 -7.96 13.97
CA PHE A 208 1.63 -6.56 13.60
C PHE A 208 0.61 -5.65 14.29
N PHE A 209 1.08 -4.54 14.82
CA PHE A 209 0.21 -3.45 15.23
C PHE A 209 -0.08 -2.49 14.05
N ASP A 210 0.91 -2.25 13.19
CA ASP A 210 0.76 -1.34 12.05
C ASP A 210 -0.11 -1.97 10.94
N ILE A 211 -1.11 -1.22 10.47
CA ILE A 211 -2.02 -1.63 9.39
C ILE A 211 -1.28 -1.82 8.07
N ASN A 212 -0.18 -1.09 7.86
CA ASN A 212 0.60 -1.14 6.64
C ASN A 212 1.24 -2.51 6.38
N ASP A 213 1.65 -3.20 7.43
CA ASP A 213 2.20 -4.54 7.34
C ASP A 213 1.12 -5.55 6.92
N SER A 214 -0.10 -5.38 7.44
CA SER A 214 -1.26 -6.18 7.02
C SER A 214 -1.71 -5.86 5.59
N LEU A 215 -1.58 -4.61 5.14
CA LEU A 215 -1.84 -4.22 3.75
C LEU A 215 -0.86 -4.88 2.78
N LEU A 216 0.44 -4.91 3.10
CA LEU A 216 1.43 -5.63 2.31
C LEU A 216 1.10 -7.14 2.25
N CYS A 217 0.75 -7.74 3.39
CA CYS A 217 0.32 -9.13 3.45
C CYS A 217 -0.92 -9.38 2.58
N MET A 218 -1.90 -8.45 2.56
CA MET A 218 -3.10 -8.58 1.71
C MET A 218 -2.74 -8.53 0.22
N MET A 219 -1.88 -7.61 -0.20
CA MET A 219 -1.45 -7.54 -1.59
C MET A 219 -0.71 -8.82 -2.02
N ALA A 220 0.22 -9.31 -1.20
CA ALA A 220 0.94 -10.55 -1.45
C ALA A 220 0.02 -11.78 -1.48
N CYS A 221 -0.93 -11.86 -0.55
CA CYS A 221 -1.98 -12.88 -0.50
C CYS A 221 -2.80 -12.92 -1.80
N ALA A 222 -3.20 -11.74 -2.31
CA ALA A 222 -3.98 -11.63 -3.53
C ALA A 222 -3.18 -12.11 -4.76
N ILE A 223 -1.89 -11.76 -4.87
CA ILE A 223 -1.01 -12.26 -5.94
C ILE A 223 -0.89 -13.79 -5.85
N ALA A 224 -0.58 -14.30 -4.66
CA ALA A 224 -0.43 -15.74 -4.42
C ALA A 224 -1.72 -16.51 -4.78
N ALA A 225 -2.89 -15.99 -4.38
CA ALA A 225 -4.17 -16.60 -4.70
C ALA A 225 -4.43 -16.64 -6.22
N VAL A 226 -4.10 -15.58 -6.96
CA VAL A 226 -4.24 -15.55 -8.43
C VAL A 226 -3.24 -16.49 -9.09
N VAL A 227 -2.00 -16.59 -8.61
CA VAL A 227 -0.99 -17.54 -9.09
C VAL A 227 -1.46 -18.99 -8.90
N LEU A 228 -2.07 -19.30 -7.76
CA LEU A 228 -2.52 -20.67 -7.44
C LEU A 228 -3.82 -21.08 -8.13
N PHE A 229 -4.77 -20.16 -8.23
CA PHE A 229 -6.15 -20.48 -8.60
C PHE A 229 -6.64 -19.73 -9.84
N GLY A 230 -5.81 -18.84 -10.42
CA GLY A 230 -6.18 -18.01 -11.57
C GLY A 230 -6.50 -18.76 -12.84
N PRO A 231 -7.12 -18.10 -13.83
CA PRO A 231 -7.40 -18.68 -15.14
C PRO A 231 -6.07 -19.05 -15.84
N GLY A 232 -6.04 -20.17 -16.54
CA GLY A 232 -4.83 -20.71 -17.19
C GLY A 232 -4.15 -21.85 -16.42
N GLN A 233 -4.63 -22.19 -15.23
CA GLN A 233 -4.18 -23.33 -14.42
C GLN A 233 -4.98 -24.63 -14.70
N GLU A 234 -5.82 -24.66 -15.72
CA GLU A 234 -6.50 -25.90 -16.10
C GLU A 234 -5.45 -26.89 -16.59
N ARG A 235 -5.35 -28.01 -15.86
CA ARG A 235 -4.44 -29.11 -16.22
C ARG A 235 -4.70 -29.52 -17.67
N PRO A 236 -3.68 -29.59 -18.56
CA PRO A 236 -3.84 -30.00 -19.94
C PRO A 236 -4.42 -31.43 -20.12
N GLY A 237 -4.63 -32.15 -19.02
CA GLY A 237 -5.09 -33.55 -19.04
C GLY A 237 -6.55 -33.78 -18.64
N LEU A 238 -7.34 -32.75 -18.28
CA LEU A 238 -8.76 -32.89 -17.94
C LEU A 238 -9.70 -32.21 -18.95
N ALA A 239 -9.21 -31.88 -20.13
CA ALA A 239 -10.11 -31.67 -21.26
C ALA A 239 -10.86 -32.99 -21.48
N ARG A 240 -12.12 -33.09 -21.03
CA ARG A 240 -12.96 -34.23 -21.27
C ARG A 240 -12.98 -34.52 -22.78
N PRO A 241 -12.33 -35.58 -23.27
CA PRO A 241 -12.53 -36.01 -24.66
C PRO A 241 -13.93 -36.57 -24.71
N GLY A 242 -14.87 -35.82 -25.27
CA GLY A 242 -16.16 -36.46 -25.50
C GLY A 242 -17.42 -35.60 -25.55
N LEU A 243 -17.33 -34.27 -25.52
CA LEU A 243 -18.52 -33.41 -25.76
C LEU A 243 -18.25 -32.30 -26.78
N ALA A 244 -17.51 -32.64 -27.84
CA ALA A 244 -17.63 -31.93 -29.09
C ALA A 244 -18.97 -32.34 -29.70
N ARG A 245 -20.02 -31.53 -29.54
CA ARG A 245 -21.25 -31.69 -30.34
C ARG A 245 -20.86 -31.53 -31.80
N PRO A 246 -20.90 -32.59 -32.61
CA PRO A 246 -20.71 -32.49 -34.05
C PRO A 246 -21.98 -31.84 -34.59
N GLY A 247 -21.90 -30.60 -35.06
CA GLY A 247 -23.04 -30.11 -35.83
C GLY A 247 -23.30 -28.60 -35.88
N LEU A 248 -22.48 -27.72 -35.32
CA LEU A 248 -22.66 -26.25 -35.49
C LEU A 248 -21.33 -25.51 -35.57
N ALA A 249 -20.43 -25.98 -36.41
CA ALA A 249 -19.30 -25.18 -36.86
C ALA A 249 -19.80 -24.16 -37.89
N ARG A 250 -19.95 -22.91 -37.53
CA ARG A 250 -20.04 -21.80 -38.51
C ARG A 250 -18.64 -21.63 -39.12
N PRO A 251 -18.43 -21.96 -40.42
CA PRO A 251 -17.16 -21.69 -41.07
C PRO A 251 -17.08 -20.19 -41.31
N GLY A 252 -16.09 -19.51 -40.74
CA GLY A 252 -15.73 -18.18 -41.17
C GLY A 252 -15.28 -17.14 -40.12
N LEU A 253 -15.25 -17.43 -38.80
CA LEU A 253 -14.89 -16.44 -37.79
C LEU A 253 -13.92 -16.94 -36.68
N GLU A 254 -13.18 -18.00 -36.96
CA GLU A 254 -12.07 -18.39 -36.08
C GLU A 254 -10.75 -17.75 -36.54
N GLY A 255 -10.55 -16.47 -36.17
CA GLY A 255 -9.20 -15.96 -36.07
C GLY A 255 -8.44 -16.84 -35.06
N PRO A 256 -7.12 -17.06 -35.25
CA PRO A 256 -6.34 -17.93 -34.37
C PRO A 256 -6.47 -17.41 -32.93
N ARG A 257 -7.23 -18.13 -32.09
CA ARG A 257 -7.17 -17.97 -30.64
C ARG A 257 -5.76 -18.38 -30.21
N LEU A 258 -4.85 -17.41 -30.20
CA LEU A 258 -3.60 -17.53 -29.45
C LEU A 258 -3.99 -17.76 -28.00
N VAL A 259 -4.16 -19.03 -27.62
CA VAL A 259 -4.15 -19.45 -26.23
C VAL A 259 -2.74 -19.10 -25.73
N ALA A 260 -2.61 -17.89 -25.22
CA ALA A 260 -1.36 -17.45 -24.57
C ALA A 260 -1.18 -18.41 -23.38
N SER A 261 -0.32 -19.41 -23.57
CA SER A 261 0.14 -20.26 -22.48
C SER A 261 0.74 -19.34 -21.41
N ALA A 262 0.30 -19.50 -20.16
CA ALA A 262 0.88 -18.80 -19.03
C ALA A 262 2.40 -18.92 -19.09
N PRO A 263 3.16 -17.86 -18.79
CA PRO A 263 4.60 -17.91 -18.86
C PRO A 263 5.11 -19.10 -18.05
N ALA A 264 6.03 -19.86 -18.63
CA ALA A 264 6.55 -21.11 -18.04
C ALA A 264 7.08 -20.93 -16.60
N ALA A 265 7.49 -19.71 -16.24
CA ALA A 265 7.93 -19.35 -14.90
C ALA A 265 6.83 -19.56 -13.83
N THR A 266 5.55 -19.25 -14.11
CA THR A 266 4.46 -19.42 -13.12
C THR A 266 4.04 -20.87 -12.95
N GLN A 267 4.43 -21.75 -13.87
CA GLN A 267 4.15 -23.19 -13.80
C GLN A 267 5.24 -23.95 -13.03
N HIS A 268 6.38 -23.32 -12.72
CA HIS A 268 7.46 -23.97 -11.99
C HIS A 268 7.01 -24.34 -10.58
N PRO A 269 7.23 -25.59 -10.12
CA PRO A 269 6.75 -26.09 -8.83
C PRO A 269 7.23 -25.23 -7.64
N LEU A 270 8.45 -24.67 -7.71
CA LEU A 270 8.97 -23.77 -6.69
C LEU A 270 8.12 -22.51 -6.52
N TRP A 271 7.72 -21.85 -7.63
CA TRP A 271 6.87 -20.67 -7.54
C TRP A 271 5.49 -20.98 -6.95
N ARG A 272 4.95 -22.15 -7.25
CA ARG A 272 3.70 -22.59 -6.63
C ARG A 272 3.85 -22.88 -5.15
N ALA A 273 4.97 -23.48 -4.73
CA ALA A 273 5.28 -23.71 -3.32
C ALA A 273 5.42 -22.36 -2.57
N ILE A 274 6.15 -21.40 -3.15
CA ILE A 274 6.28 -20.04 -2.61
C ILE A 274 4.90 -19.37 -2.52
N ALA A 275 4.05 -19.48 -3.54
CA ALA A 275 2.71 -18.90 -3.52
C ALA A 275 1.82 -19.53 -2.43
N TRP A 276 1.87 -20.86 -2.22
CA TRP A 276 1.18 -21.51 -1.10
C TRP A 276 1.70 -21.02 0.25
N LEU A 277 3.00 -20.98 0.42
CA LEU A 277 3.62 -20.47 1.64
C LEU A 277 3.21 -19.02 1.91
N THR A 278 3.24 -18.17 0.88
CA THR A 278 2.80 -16.77 0.97
C THR A 278 1.35 -16.68 1.38
N LEU A 279 0.45 -17.40 0.70
CA LEU A 279 -0.99 -17.37 0.99
C LEU A 279 -1.28 -17.73 2.44
N LEU A 280 -0.71 -18.82 2.93
CA LEU A 280 -0.95 -19.32 4.28
C LEU A 280 -0.35 -18.41 5.35
N THR A 281 0.92 -18.00 5.18
CA THR A 281 1.62 -17.18 6.19
C THR A 281 1.07 -15.76 6.26
N THR A 282 0.74 -15.13 5.12
CA THR A 282 0.18 -13.76 5.10
C THR A 282 -1.23 -13.74 5.66
N ALA A 283 -2.08 -14.72 5.33
CA ALA A 283 -3.42 -14.85 5.91
C ALA A 283 -3.36 -15.07 7.43
N ALA A 284 -2.51 -15.99 7.90
CA ALA A 284 -2.30 -16.22 9.33
C ALA A 284 -1.80 -14.94 10.04
N CYS A 285 -0.89 -14.22 9.41
CA CYS A 285 -0.33 -12.98 9.95
C CYS A 285 -1.39 -11.88 10.13
N ILE A 286 -2.28 -11.71 9.14
CA ILE A 286 -3.39 -10.75 9.22
C ILE A 286 -4.38 -11.16 10.33
N VAL A 287 -4.73 -12.43 10.43
CA VAL A 287 -5.64 -12.92 11.47
C VAL A 287 -5.03 -12.71 12.86
N LEU A 288 -3.76 -13.07 13.06
CA LEU A 288 -3.03 -12.93 14.31
C LEU A 288 -2.56 -11.49 14.59
N SER A 289 -2.89 -10.52 13.75
CA SER A 289 -2.74 -9.10 14.07
C SER A 289 -3.75 -8.62 15.09
N TYR A 290 -4.84 -9.36 15.29
CA TYR A 290 -5.94 -9.05 16.20
C TYR A 290 -6.58 -7.66 16.02
N ARG A 291 -6.33 -7.00 14.89
CA ARG A 291 -6.95 -5.70 14.57
C ARG A 291 -8.28 -5.93 13.87
N ARG A 292 -9.37 -5.36 14.43
CA ARG A 292 -10.74 -5.47 13.85
C ARG A 292 -10.78 -4.89 12.44
N SER A 293 -10.15 -3.72 12.21
CA SER A 293 -10.07 -3.09 10.89
C SER A 293 -9.33 -3.96 9.87
N ALA A 294 -8.25 -4.65 10.28
CA ALA A 294 -7.52 -5.56 9.41
C ALA A 294 -8.36 -6.81 9.06
N TRP A 295 -9.16 -7.35 9.98
CA TRP A 295 -10.04 -8.48 9.69
C TRP A 295 -11.14 -8.12 8.69
N ILE A 296 -11.83 -6.99 8.91
CA ILE A 296 -12.85 -6.50 7.97
C ILE A 296 -12.20 -6.19 6.62
N GLY A 297 -11.06 -5.52 6.61
CA GLY A 297 -10.28 -5.24 5.41
C GLY A 297 -9.86 -6.51 4.67
N PHE A 298 -9.43 -7.55 5.41
CA PHE A 298 -9.08 -8.85 4.84
C PHE A 298 -10.27 -9.53 4.16
N MET A 299 -11.44 -9.51 4.80
CA MET A 299 -12.67 -10.03 4.19
C MET A 299 -13.02 -9.29 2.90
N LEU A 300 -12.91 -7.95 2.89
CA LEU A 300 -13.16 -7.14 1.69
C LEU A 300 -12.14 -7.44 0.59
N GLY A 301 -10.86 -7.55 0.93
CA GLY A 301 -9.79 -7.94 0.00
C GLY A 301 -10.00 -9.34 -0.57
N CYS A 302 -10.36 -10.32 0.27
CA CYS A 302 -10.71 -11.67 -0.17
C CYS A 302 -11.94 -11.69 -1.08
N ALA A 303 -12.96 -10.87 -0.80
CA ALA A 303 -14.11 -10.72 -1.69
C ALA A 303 -13.70 -10.24 -3.08
N VAL A 304 -12.80 -9.24 -3.18
CA VAL A 304 -12.24 -8.78 -4.46
C VAL A 304 -11.53 -9.93 -5.20
N VAL A 305 -10.70 -10.69 -4.50
CA VAL A 305 -10.00 -11.85 -5.08
C VAL A 305 -11.00 -12.89 -5.58
N LEU A 306 -12.02 -13.22 -4.79
CA LEU A 306 -13.05 -14.20 -5.15
C LEU A 306 -13.89 -13.74 -6.36
N LEU A 307 -14.21 -12.44 -6.45
CA LEU A 307 -14.93 -11.88 -7.60
C LEU A 307 -14.20 -12.12 -8.93
N ARG A 308 -12.90 -12.41 -8.89
CA ARG A 308 -12.10 -12.70 -10.08
C ARG A 308 -12.34 -14.07 -10.67
N PHE A 309 -12.83 -15.03 -9.88
CA PHE A 309 -13.05 -16.39 -10.32
C PHE A 309 -14.47 -16.59 -10.91
N PRO A 310 -14.66 -17.57 -11.82
CA PRO A 310 -15.99 -17.95 -12.30
C PRO A 310 -16.93 -18.34 -11.14
N PRO A 311 -18.26 -18.14 -11.25
CA PRO A 311 -19.18 -18.35 -10.13
C PRO A 311 -19.04 -19.71 -9.44
N ARG A 312 -18.95 -20.81 -10.21
CA ARG A 312 -18.78 -22.16 -9.65
C ARG A 312 -17.48 -22.29 -8.84
N ARG A 313 -16.36 -21.81 -9.39
CA ARG A 313 -15.05 -21.86 -8.72
C ARG A 313 -14.99 -20.94 -7.52
N ARG A 314 -15.67 -19.79 -7.59
CA ARG A 314 -15.82 -18.85 -6.48
C ARG A 314 -16.47 -19.51 -5.27
N VAL A 315 -17.61 -20.19 -5.48
CA VAL A 315 -18.32 -20.91 -4.41
C VAL A 315 -17.45 -22.04 -3.85
N GLN A 316 -16.78 -22.81 -4.69
CA GLN A 316 -15.89 -23.90 -4.25
C GLN A 316 -14.73 -23.36 -3.39
N LEU A 317 -14.07 -22.27 -3.82
CA LEU A 317 -12.98 -21.66 -3.05
C LEU A 317 -13.48 -21.05 -1.75
N ALA A 318 -14.63 -20.38 -1.77
CA ALA A 318 -15.24 -19.82 -0.56
C ALA A 318 -15.59 -20.92 0.44
N LEU A 319 -16.25 -22.00 0.00
CA LEU A 319 -16.60 -23.15 0.85
C LEU A 319 -15.35 -23.88 1.37
N ALA A 320 -14.31 -24.04 0.56
CA ALA A 320 -13.06 -24.66 0.99
C ALA A 320 -12.27 -23.78 1.97
N ALA A 321 -12.32 -22.45 1.81
CA ALA A 321 -11.64 -21.51 2.70
C ALA A 321 -12.41 -21.25 4.01
N LEU A 322 -13.74 -21.38 4.02
CA LEU A 322 -14.61 -21.03 5.14
C LEU A 322 -14.26 -21.74 6.45
N PRO A 323 -14.01 -23.07 6.48
CA PRO A 323 -13.65 -23.73 7.73
C PRO A 323 -12.35 -23.22 8.33
N LEU A 324 -11.32 -23.00 7.50
CA LEU A 324 -10.01 -22.51 7.94
C LEU A 324 -10.04 -21.03 8.32
N ALA A 325 -10.54 -20.19 7.42
CA ALA A 325 -10.62 -18.75 7.65
C ALA A 325 -11.62 -18.41 8.75
N GLY A 326 -12.80 -19.04 8.74
CA GLY A 326 -13.82 -18.87 9.76
C GLY A 326 -13.37 -19.38 11.13
N GLY A 327 -12.75 -20.56 11.17
CA GLY A 327 -12.19 -21.12 12.41
C GLY A 327 -11.05 -20.28 12.98
N ALA A 328 -10.13 -19.79 12.13
CA ALA A 328 -9.04 -18.91 12.55
C ALA A 328 -9.55 -17.55 13.04
N LEU A 329 -10.52 -16.95 12.37
CA LEU A 329 -11.15 -15.69 12.79
C LEU A 329 -11.96 -15.89 14.08
N ALA A 330 -12.72 -16.97 14.20
CA ALA A 330 -13.46 -17.30 15.41
C ALA A 330 -12.49 -17.51 16.60
N TYR A 331 -11.41 -18.28 16.41
CA TYR A 331 -10.38 -18.46 17.44
C TYR A 331 -9.77 -17.12 17.85
N ALA A 332 -9.37 -16.28 16.89
CA ALA A 332 -8.78 -14.98 17.16
C ALA A 332 -9.77 -14.05 17.89
N ALA A 333 -11.04 -14.04 17.46
CA ALA A 333 -12.10 -13.28 18.11
C ALA A 333 -12.34 -13.75 19.56
N LEU A 334 -12.50 -15.06 19.78
CA LEU A 334 -12.68 -15.64 21.11
C LEU A 334 -11.49 -15.36 22.03
N ARG A 335 -10.26 -15.48 21.51
CA ARG A 335 -9.04 -15.12 22.24
C ARG A 335 -9.05 -13.65 22.69
N ARG A 336 -9.44 -12.76 21.79
CA ARG A 336 -9.54 -11.33 22.09
C ARG A 336 -10.63 -11.04 23.13
N LEU A 337 -11.79 -11.66 22.98
CA LEU A 337 -12.92 -11.49 23.90
C LEU A 337 -12.60 -12.07 25.30
N GLY A 338 -11.89 -13.20 25.37
CA GLY A 338 -11.51 -13.84 26.64
C GLY A 338 -10.46 -13.08 27.44
N GLN A 339 -9.77 -12.10 26.86
CA GLN A 339 -8.73 -11.31 27.53
C GLN A 339 -9.17 -9.88 27.87
N ALA A 340 -10.35 -9.44 27.43
CA ALA A 340 -10.89 -8.15 27.79
C ALA A 340 -11.33 -8.17 29.28
N ARG A 341 -10.95 -7.15 30.06
CA ARG A 341 -11.39 -6.97 31.45
C ARG A 341 -12.92 -6.82 31.47
N GLY A 342 -13.60 -7.52 32.32
CA GLY A 342 -15.05 -7.39 32.52
C GLY A 342 -15.88 -8.67 32.33
N GLY A 343 -15.27 -9.86 32.50
CA GLY A 343 -16.00 -11.13 32.53
C GLY A 343 -15.96 -11.97 31.28
N GLY A 344 -15.25 -11.52 30.24
CA GLY A 344 -15.03 -12.31 29.01
C GLY A 344 -16.27 -12.48 28.12
N GLY A 345 -16.07 -12.85 26.86
CA GLY A 345 -17.12 -13.17 25.90
C GLY A 345 -17.92 -11.98 25.38
N LEU A 346 -19.18 -12.22 25.00
CA LEU A 346 -20.14 -11.19 24.55
C LEU A 346 -20.37 -10.07 25.57
N ALA A 347 -20.28 -10.41 26.88
CA ALA A 347 -20.39 -9.43 27.95
C ALA A 347 -19.28 -8.36 27.88
N SER A 348 -18.07 -8.71 27.45
CA SER A 348 -16.98 -7.76 27.26
C SER A 348 -17.26 -6.79 26.09
N LEU A 349 -17.85 -7.27 24.99
CA LEU A 349 -18.29 -6.40 23.88
C LEU A 349 -19.40 -5.44 24.33
N LEU A 350 -20.36 -5.95 25.10
CA LEU A 350 -21.44 -5.14 25.66
C LEU A 350 -20.90 -4.17 26.72
N TYR A 351 -19.93 -4.59 27.52
CA TYR A 351 -19.27 -3.73 28.51
C TYR A 351 -18.45 -2.62 27.81
N ASP A 352 -17.69 -2.93 26.77
CA ASP A 352 -17.01 -1.94 25.93
C ASP A 352 -17.99 -0.96 25.25
N MET A 353 -19.19 -1.41 24.93
CA MET A 353 -20.27 -0.57 24.41
C MET A 353 -21.02 0.21 25.51
N GLN A 354 -21.12 -0.32 26.70
CA GLN A 354 -21.83 0.28 27.85
C GLN A 354 -20.92 1.13 28.75
N SER A 355 -19.63 0.86 28.83
CA SER A 355 -18.66 1.65 29.61
C SER A 355 -18.36 3.03 28.97
N ARG A 356 -19.38 3.61 28.39
CA ARG A 356 -19.40 4.87 27.65
C ARG A 356 -18.99 6.11 28.45
N ARG A 357 -18.63 5.98 29.71
CA ARG A 357 -18.32 7.15 30.55
C ARG A 357 -16.81 7.46 30.64
N PHE A 358 -15.92 6.46 30.53
CA PHE A 358 -14.47 6.68 30.67
C PHE A 358 -13.69 5.62 29.84
N GLY A 359 -13.32 5.95 28.60
CA GLY A 359 -12.46 5.07 27.80
C GLY A 359 -12.26 5.57 26.35
N PRO A 360 -11.31 5.00 25.62
CA PRO A 360 -10.96 5.46 24.25
C PRO A 360 -12.14 5.51 23.28
N GLU A 361 -13.16 4.65 23.47
CA GLU A 361 -14.32 4.64 22.57
C GLU A 361 -15.31 5.77 22.87
N SER A 362 -15.43 6.22 24.14
CA SER A 362 -16.24 7.41 24.48
C SER A 362 -15.59 8.67 23.94
N GLU A 363 -14.28 8.77 23.98
CA GLU A 363 -13.53 9.88 23.41
C GLU A 363 -13.65 9.94 21.89
N ARG A 364 -13.71 8.79 21.19
CA ARG A 364 -13.97 8.76 19.73
C ARG A 364 -15.37 9.26 19.38
N VAL A 365 -16.38 8.96 20.17
CA VAL A 365 -17.74 9.49 19.96
C VAL A 365 -17.75 10.99 20.24
N LEU A 366 -17.04 11.46 21.25
CA LEU A 366 -16.88 12.89 21.53
C LEU A 366 -16.13 13.58 20.40
N GLU A 367 -14.99 13.02 19.96
CA GLU A 367 -14.23 13.50 18.79
C GLU A 367 -15.13 13.66 17.57
N LEU A 368 -15.93 12.64 17.26
CA LEU A 368 -16.87 12.68 16.13
C LEU A 368 -17.88 13.83 16.26
N LYS A 369 -18.46 14.05 17.44
CA LYS A 369 -19.42 15.14 17.67
C LYS A 369 -18.78 16.52 17.49
N LEU A 370 -17.60 16.74 18.07
CA LEU A 370 -16.87 17.99 17.97
C LEU A 370 -16.49 18.30 16.52
N VAL A 371 -15.98 17.29 15.81
CA VAL A 371 -15.60 17.42 14.41
C VAL A 371 -16.78 17.70 13.50
N LEU A 372 -17.90 17.00 13.68
CA LEU A 372 -19.12 17.26 12.88
C LEU A 372 -19.65 18.66 13.10
N ALA A 373 -19.60 19.20 14.32
CA ALA A 373 -19.99 20.58 14.58
C ALA A 373 -19.12 21.58 13.77
N ASP A 374 -17.81 21.39 13.73
CA ASP A 374 -16.91 22.27 12.97
C ASP A 374 -17.07 22.11 11.45
N ILE A 375 -17.32 20.88 10.96
CA ILE A 375 -17.61 20.64 9.54
C ILE A 375 -18.90 21.38 9.13
N LEU A 376 -19.94 21.30 9.94
CA LEU A 376 -21.20 21.99 9.67
C LEU A 376 -21.08 23.52 9.75
N ALA A 377 -20.23 24.02 10.63
CA ALA A 377 -19.94 25.44 10.75
C ALA A 377 -19.15 26.01 9.55
N ARG A 378 -18.30 25.17 8.91
CA ARG A 378 -17.42 25.58 7.80
C ARG A 378 -17.41 24.56 6.66
N PRO A 379 -18.58 24.30 6.02
CA PRO A 379 -18.72 23.18 5.07
C PRO A 379 -17.92 23.37 3.78
N PHE A 380 -17.67 24.61 3.34
CA PHE A 380 -17.02 24.88 2.06
C PHE A 380 -15.51 24.97 2.14
N THR A 381 -14.96 25.53 3.21
CA THR A 381 -13.52 25.78 3.33
C THR A 381 -12.84 24.82 4.29
N GLY A 382 -13.61 24.15 5.16
CA GLY A 382 -13.07 23.46 6.31
C GLY A 382 -12.39 24.43 7.29
N ILE A 383 -11.63 23.89 8.22
CA ILE A 383 -10.84 24.66 9.20
C ILE A 383 -9.43 25.02 8.71
N GLY A 384 -9.08 24.63 7.48
CA GLY A 384 -7.75 24.78 6.92
C GLY A 384 -6.80 23.62 7.24
N ALA A 385 -5.79 23.43 6.40
CA ALA A 385 -4.82 22.33 6.55
C ALA A 385 -4.14 22.34 7.94
N TRP A 386 -3.92 23.52 8.50
CA TRP A 386 -3.30 23.74 9.82
C TRP A 386 -4.28 23.84 10.98
N GLY A 387 -5.57 23.99 10.69
CA GLY A 387 -6.60 24.25 11.70
C GLY A 387 -6.75 23.12 12.72
N ARG A 388 -7.20 23.46 13.91
CA ARG A 388 -7.56 22.51 14.97
C ARG A 388 -9.06 22.64 15.23
N TYR A 389 -9.75 21.51 15.42
CA TYR A 389 -11.19 21.55 15.71
C TYR A 389 -11.46 22.03 17.14
N THR A 390 -12.61 22.62 17.34
CA THR A 390 -13.03 23.20 18.63
C THR A 390 -13.15 22.07 19.68
N GLY A 391 -12.56 22.29 20.86
CA GLY A 391 -12.64 21.32 21.96
C GLY A 391 -11.70 20.10 21.83
N TYR A 392 -10.73 20.10 20.90
CA TYR A 392 -9.78 19.02 20.73
C TYR A 392 -8.99 18.66 22.00
N GLN A 393 -8.80 19.63 22.91
CA GLN A 393 -8.11 19.44 24.20
C GLN A 393 -8.86 18.47 25.13
N GLN A 394 -10.16 18.23 24.90
CA GLN A 394 -10.95 17.28 25.68
C GLN A 394 -10.63 15.81 25.33
N ILE A 395 -9.85 15.60 24.28
CA ILE A 395 -9.47 14.28 23.78
C ILE A 395 -8.06 13.95 24.26
N SER A 396 -7.89 12.86 25.00
CA SER A 396 -6.64 12.54 25.71
C SER A 396 -5.44 12.38 24.76
N TRP A 397 -5.63 11.76 23.58
CA TRP A 397 -4.56 11.59 22.59
C TRP A 397 -4.23 12.86 21.80
N GLN A 398 -5.04 13.93 21.90
CA GLN A 398 -4.79 15.23 21.29
C GLN A 398 -4.15 16.22 22.27
N ALA A 399 -4.03 15.85 23.53
CA ALA A 399 -3.48 16.71 24.58
C ALA A 399 -1.96 16.93 24.44
N ASN A 400 -1.27 16.11 23.62
CA ASN A 400 0.15 16.29 23.36
C ASN A 400 0.36 17.47 22.40
N PRO A 401 1.00 18.59 22.82
CA PRO A 401 1.23 19.77 21.98
C PRO A 401 2.12 19.47 20.75
N ASP A 402 3.00 18.48 20.82
CA ASP A 402 3.89 18.06 19.74
C ASP A 402 3.24 17.02 18.81
N GLY A 403 2.13 16.42 19.23
CA GLY A 403 1.33 15.50 18.42
C GLY A 403 0.52 16.27 17.38
N GLY A 404 0.77 16.07 16.11
CA GLY A 404 -0.09 16.60 15.05
C GLY A 404 -1.53 16.13 15.27
N LEU A 405 -2.49 17.03 15.07
CA LEU A 405 -3.90 16.72 15.20
C LEU A 405 -4.29 15.61 14.22
N PHE A 406 -4.78 14.50 14.72
CA PHE A 406 -5.29 13.42 13.89
C PHE A 406 -6.73 13.06 14.27
N LEU A 407 -7.48 12.57 13.31
CA LEU A 407 -8.88 12.20 13.49
C LEU A 407 -9.06 10.72 13.13
N HIS A 408 -9.84 9.99 13.95
CA HIS A 408 -10.15 8.58 13.69
C HIS A 408 -11.24 8.41 12.62
N SER A 409 -11.10 9.09 11.51
CA SER A 409 -11.83 8.89 10.25
C SER A 409 -11.11 9.67 9.16
N GLY A 410 -10.61 8.99 8.14
CA GLY A 410 -9.95 9.65 7.00
C GLY A 410 -10.92 10.54 6.21
N ILE A 411 -12.16 10.10 6.02
CA ILE A 411 -13.16 10.91 5.29
C ILE A 411 -13.49 12.20 6.04
N LEU A 412 -13.76 12.10 7.34
CA LEU A 412 -14.08 13.28 8.15
C LEU A 412 -12.85 14.17 8.32
N HIS A 413 -11.64 13.58 8.34
CA HIS A 413 -10.40 14.35 8.35
C HIS A 413 -10.29 15.24 7.11
N VAL A 414 -10.56 14.69 5.93
CA VAL A 414 -10.60 15.45 4.67
C VAL A 414 -11.68 16.52 4.72
N ALA A 415 -12.91 16.17 5.11
CA ALA A 415 -14.02 17.13 5.20
C ALA A 415 -13.71 18.28 6.19
N LEU A 416 -13.15 17.95 7.36
CA LEU A 416 -12.78 18.93 8.37
C LEU A 416 -11.70 19.90 7.87
N LYS A 417 -10.65 19.38 7.25
CA LYS A 417 -9.47 20.16 6.85
C LYS A 417 -9.68 20.99 5.59
N SER A 418 -10.44 20.47 4.64
CA SER A 418 -10.52 21.02 3.29
C SER A 418 -11.96 21.30 2.82
N GLY A 419 -12.95 21.02 3.64
CA GLY A 419 -14.36 21.25 3.30
C GLY A 419 -14.83 20.42 2.09
N LEU A 420 -15.89 20.91 1.45
CA LEU A 420 -16.51 20.28 0.28
C LEU A 420 -15.55 20.06 -0.91
N PRO A 421 -14.63 20.98 -1.26
CA PRO A 421 -13.67 20.76 -2.33
C PRO A 421 -12.82 19.49 -2.12
N GLY A 422 -12.30 19.26 -0.91
CA GLY A 422 -11.54 18.06 -0.62
C GLY A 422 -12.38 16.79 -0.67
N VAL A 423 -13.63 16.83 -0.23
CA VAL A 423 -14.56 15.70 -0.33
C VAL A 423 -14.84 15.35 -1.81
N ILE A 424 -15.04 16.36 -2.67
CA ILE A 424 -15.23 16.17 -4.11
C ILE A 424 -13.97 15.54 -4.74
N LEU A 425 -12.77 16.03 -4.39
CA LEU A 425 -11.52 15.48 -4.88
C LEU A 425 -11.30 14.05 -4.42
N LEU A 426 -11.64 13.74 -3.16
CA LEU A 426 -11.57 12.37 -2.64
C LEU A 426 -12.53 11.44 -3.40
N ALA A 427 -13.79 11.86 -3.55
CA ALA A 427 -14.79 11.10 -4.29
C ALA A 427 -14.38 10.87 -5.75
N GLY A 428 -13.85 11.90 -6.42
CA GLY A 428 -13.34 11.80 -7.78
C GLY A 428 -12.13 10.88 -7.92
N THR A 429 -11.20 10.94 -6.96
CA THR A 429 -10.04 10.02 -6.89
C THR A 429 -10.50 8.57 -6.75
N VAL A 430 -11.44 8.31 -5.82
CA VAL A 430 -12.02 6.97 -5.62
C VAL A 430 -12.77 6.51 -6.86
N TRP A 431 -13.57 7.36 -7.47
CA TRP A 431 -14.32 7.05 -8.70
C TRP A 431 -13.40 6.67 -9.85
N ALA A 432 -12.36 7.49 -10.12
CA ALA A 432 -11.37 7.21 -11.15
C ALA A 432 -10.65 5.88 -10.91
N PHE A 433 -10.31 5.58 -9.66
CA PHE A 433 -9.73 4.30 -9.27
C PHE A 433 -10.71 3.12 -9.50
N VAL A 434 -11.97 3.24 -9.09
CA VAL A 434 -12.99 2.18 -9.27
C VAL A 434 -13.18 1.84 -10.75
N LEU A 435 -13.18 2.85 -11.64
CA LEU A 435 -13.26 2.62 -13.08
C LEU A 435 -12.04 1.84 -13.60
N ALA A 436 -10.82 2.25 -13.19
CA ALA A 436 -9.60 1.54 -13.55
C ALA A 436 -9.55 0.12 -12.97
N ALA A 437 -9.96 -0.05 -11.71
CA ALA A 437 -10.04 -1.35 -11.05
C ALA A 437 -11.00 -2.31 -11.79
N ARG A 438 -12.20 -1.83 -12.16
CA ARG A 438 -13.16 -2.61 -12.95
C ARG A 438 -12.57 -3.01 -14.31
N ARG A 439 -11.87 -2.09 -14.99
CA ARG A 439 -11.19 -2.38 -16.24
C ARG A 439 -10.11 -3.42 -16.04
N ALA A 440 -9.21 -3.22 -15.07
CA ALA A 440 -8.13 -4.15 -14.76
C ALA A 440 -8.65 -5.56 -14.48
N LEU A 441 -9.65 -5.69 -13.60
CA LEU A 441 -10.21 -6.99 -13.27
C LEU A 441 -10.90 -7.70 -14.45
N ARG A 442 -11.32 -6.98 -15.50
CA ARG A 442 -12.01 -7.55 -16.67
C ARG A 442 -11.10 -7.84 -17.85
N THR A 443 -10.06 -7.04 -18.07
CA THR A 443 -9.31 -7.03 -19.34
C THR A 443 -7.87 -7.50 -19.22
N LEU A 444 -7.33 -7.62 -17.99
CA LEU A 444 -5.94 -8.03 -17.82
C LEU A 444 -5.73 -9.51 -18.18
N PRO A 445 -4.64 -9.82 -18.88
CA PRO A 445 -4.24 -11.19 -19.15
C PRO A 445 -3.79 -11.90 -17.86
N PRO A 446 -3.77 -13.24 -17.83
CA PRO A 446 -3.48 -14.01 -16.62
C PRO A 446 -2.19 -13.63 -15.90
N GLU A 447 -1.13 -13.28 -16.62
CA GLU A 447 0.16 -12.90 -16.06
C GLU A 447 0.16 -11.57 -15.30
N LEU A 448 -0.67 -10.61 -15.72
CA LEU A 448 -0.80 -9.29 -15.08
C LEU A 448 -1.96 -9.23 -14.08
N LEU A 449 -2.83 -10.24 -14.10
CA LEU A 449 -4.03 -10.28 -13.29
C LEU A 449 -3.71 -10.25 -11.79
N GLY A 450 -2.64 -10.95 -11.38
CA GLY A 450 -2.19 -10.97 -9.99
C GLY A 450 -1.88 -9.56 -9.47
N LEU A 451 -1.13 -8.78 -10.25
CA LEU A 451 -0.76 -7.40 -9.90
C LEU A 451 -1.99 -6.49 -9.81
N GLY A 452 -2.86 -6.53 -10.83
CA GLY A 452 -4.09 -5.72 -10.83
C GLY A 452 -5.03 -6.08 -9.67
N THR A 453 -5.19 -7.39 -9.39
CA THR A 453 -6.03 -7.86 -8.27
C THR A 453 -5.44 -7.45 -6.92
N ALA A 454 -4.12 -7.51 -6.76
CA ALA A 454 -3.45 -7.10 -5.52
C ALA A 454 -3.71 -5.63 -5.18
N GLY A 455 -3.63 -4.75 -6.16
CA GLY A 455 -3.92 -3.33 -5.95
C GLY A 455 -5.36 -3.07 -5.54
N VAL A 456 -6.32 -3.72 -6.23
CA VAL A 456 -7.75 -3.57 -5.89
C VAL A 456 -8.06 -4.19 -4.52
N ALA A 457 -7.50 -5.36 -4.20
CA ALA A 457 -7.67 -6.00 -2.91
C ALA A 457 -7.03 -5.20 -1.78
N GLY A 458 -5.84 -4.63 -2.02
CA GLY A 458 -5.17 -3.73 -1.07
C GLY A 458 -5.96 -2.44 -0.80
N ALA A 459 -6.51 -1.81 -1.85
CA ALA A 459 -7.38 -0.65 -1.68
C ALA A 459 -8.67 -1.00 -0.92
N ALA A 460 -9.29 -2.14 -1.22
CA ALA A 460 -10.46 -2.63 -0.50
C ALA A 460 -10.14 -2.95 0.97
N PHE A 461 -8.96 -3.52 1.24
CA PHE A 461 -8.46 -3.77 2.60
C PHE A 461 -8.38 -2.50 3.43
N MET A 462 -8.05 -1.36 2.84
CA MET A 462 -7.92 -0.07 3.54
C MET A 462 -9.25 0.63 3.82
N ILE A 463 -10.37 0.20 3.26
CA ILE A 463 -11.68 0.85 3.45
C ILE A 463 -12.03 1.02 4.94
N PRO A 464 -11.92 -0.02 5.81
CA PRO A 464 -12.23 0.16 7.23
C PRO A 464 -11.32 1.17 7.93
N ASP A 465 -10.04 1.22 7.56
CA ASP A 465 -9.09 2.17 8.15
C ASP A 465 -9.35 3.61 7.64
N ILE A 466 -9.80 3.78 6.41
CA ILE A 466 -10.24 5.09 5.87
C ILE A 466 -11.50 5.57 6.58
N LEU A 467 -12.40 4.66 6.95
CA LEU A 467 -13.65 5.02 7.61
C LEU A 467 -13.46 5.35 9.09
N ILE A 468 -12.66 4.55 9.81
CA ILE A 468 -12.55 4.57 11.28
C ILE A 468 -11.10 4.59 11.80
N GLY A 469 -10.14 4.91 10.96
CA GLY A 469 -8.71 5.02 11.29
C GLY A 469 -8.12 6.36 10.89
N THR A 470 -6.79 6.45 10.97
CA THR A 470 -6.02 7.68 10.73
C THR A 470 -5.07 7.56 9.53
N PRO A 471 -5.54 7.16 8.33
CA PRO A 471 -4.63 6.85 7.23
C PRO A 471 -3.90 8.10 6.69
N PHE A 472 -4.59 9.22 6.52
CA PHE A 472 -4.06 10.38 5.80
C PHE A 472 -3.02 11.21 6.58
N PRO A 473 -3.10 11.38 7.91
CA PRO A 473 -2.03 12.01 8.68
C PRO A 473 -0.70 11.23 8.70
N GLN A 474 -0.73 9.93 8.36
CA GLN A 474 0.44 9.07 8.40
C GLN A 474 1.08 8.94 7.01
N VAL A 475 2.31 9.44 6.85
CA VAL A 475 3.06 9.39 5.57
C VAL A 475 3.17 7.96 5.04
N ARG A 476 3.59 7.00 5.88
CA ARG A 476 3.75 5.60 5.46
C ARG A 476 2.42 5.02 4.96
N THR A 477 1.33 5.27 5.66
CA THR A 477 0.02 4.72 5.32
C THR A 477 -0.51 5.28 4.00
N THR A 478 -0.40 6.60 3.80
CA THR A 478 -0.79 7.20 2.52
C THR A 478 0.07 6.70 1.36
N GLN A 479 1.38 6.54 1.56
CA GLN A 479 2.25 6.02 0.50
C GLN A 479 2.00 4.53 0.21
N MET A 480 1.75 3.71 1.22
CA MET A 480 1.35 2.31 1.04
C MET A 480 0.01 2.18 0.30
N LEU A 481 -0.95 3.06 0.62
CA LEU A 481 -2.20 3.15 -0.14
C LEU A 481 -1.95 3.59 -1.59
N ALA A 482 -1.05 4.54 -1.82
CA ALA A 482 -0.66 4.96 -3.18
C ALA A 482 -0.04 3.82 -3.98
N VAL A 483 0.79 2.97 -3.36
CA VAL A 483 1.29 1.73 -4.00
C VAL A 483 0.11 0.86 -4.43
N ALA A 484 -0.82 0.55 -3.52
CA ALA A 484 -1.99 -0.27 -3.85
C ALA A 484 -2.82 0.34 -4.99
N LEU A 485 -3.05 1.66 -4.97
CA LEU A 485 -3.78 2.36 -6.04
C LEU A 485 -3.02 2.33 -7.39
N ALA A 486 -1.69 2.33 -7.38
CA ALA A 486 -0.87 2.32 -8.60
C ALA A 486 -0.91 0.98 -9.34
N LEU A 487 -0.99 -0.16 -8.64
CA LEU A 487 -0.82 -1.48 -9.24
C LEU A 487 -1.79 -1.78 -10.39
N PRO A 488 -3.11 -1.48 -10.32
CA PRO A 488 -4.02 -1.70 -11.45
C PRO A 488 -3.65 -0.85 -12.67
N TYR A 489 -3.18 0.38 -12.46
CA TYR A 489 -2.75 1.26 -13.55
C TYR A 489 -1.46 0.78 -14.19
N VAL A 490 -0.49 0.32 -13.40
CA VAL A 490 0.75 -0.30 -13.90
C VAL A 490 0.42 -1.52 -14.75
N ALA A 491 -0.45 -2.40 -14.26
CA ALA A 491 -0.87 -3.59 -15.01
C ALA A 491 -1.59 -3.25 -16.32
N LEU A 492 -2.50 -2.24 -16.32
CA LEU A 492 -3.19 -1.78 -17.51
C LEU A 492 -2.23 -1.13 -18.52
N ALA A 493 -1.30 -0.31 -18.04
CA ALA A 493 -0.29 0.34 -18.88
C ALA A 493 0.63 -0.70 -19.54
N ALA A 494 1.13 -1.65 -18.75
CA ALA A 494 1.96 -2.75 -19.27
C ALA A 494 1.23 -3.65 -20.28
N ASN A 495 -0.10 -3.78 -20.15
CA ASN A 495 -0.91 -4.52 -21.13
C ASN A 495 -1.14 -3.76 -22.44
N SER A 496 -1.06 -2.44 -22.42
CA SER A 496 -1.27 -1.60 -23.62
C SER A 496 -0.03 -1.50 -24.52
N VAL A 497 1.14 -1.83 -24.00
CA VAL A 497 2.38 -1.83 -24.79
C VAL A 497 2.43 -3.10 -25.65
N PRO A 498 2.54 -2.99 -26.99
CA PRO A 498 2.71 -4.16 -27.84
C PRO A 498 3.94 -4.97 -27.39
N ALA A 499 3.78 -6.29 -27.29
CA ALA A 499 4.94 -7.16 -27.02
C ALA A 499 5.95 -6.93 -28.16
N LEU A 500 7.13 -6.46 -27.82
CA LEU A 500 8.23 -6.38 -28.80
C LEU A 500 8.41 -7.77 -29.41
N PRO A 501 8.46 -7.91 -30.73
CA PRO A 501 8.73 -9.19 -31.34
C PRO A 501 10.01 -9.71 -30.73
N LYS A 502 9.95 -10.89 -30.11
CA LYS A 502 11.15 -11.57 -29.60
C LYS A 502 12.13 -11.56 -30.78
N ARG A 503 13.18 -10.77 -30.68
CA ARG A 503 14.31 -10.84 -31.63
C ARG A 503 14.66 -12.32 -31.65
N SER A 504 14.25 -13.00 -32.72
CA SER A 504 14.61 -14.39 -32.95
C SER A 504 16.14 -14.42 -32.89
N ALA A 505 16.68 -15.04 -31.86
CA ALA A 505 18.10 -15.28 -31.67
C ALA A 505 18.60 -16.32 -32.70
N HIS A 506 18.06 -16.25 -33.90
CA HIS A 506 18.51 -16.95 -35.08
C HIS A 506 19.30 -15.99 -35.98
N LEU A 507 20.28 -15.31 -35.44
CA LEU A 507 21.52 -15.11 -36.16
C LEU A 507 22.23 -16.45 -36.14
N ARG A 508 21.70 -17.42 -36.92
CA ARG A 508 22.52 -18.52 -37.41
C ARG A 508 23.63 -17.86 -38.20
N LEU A 509 24.82 -17.85 -37.63
CA LEU A 509 26.05 -17.73 -38.38
C LEU A 509 25.91 -18.73 -39.52
N ARG A 510 25.70 -18.23 -40.74
CA ARG A 510 25.91 -19.04 -41.95
C ARG A 510 27.35 -19.49 -41.88
N PRO A 511 27.63 -20.81 -41.89
CA PRO A 511 29.00 -21.24 -42.10
C PRO A 511 29.41 -20.72 -43.46
N ASP A 512 30.47 -19.93 -43.46
CA ASP A 512 31.08 -19.38 -44.69
C ASP A 512 31.38 -20.56 -45.62
N VAL A 513 30.84 -20.42 -46.84
CA VAL A 513 31.21 -21.24 -47.99
C VAL A 513 32.67 -20.97 -48.25
N ALA A 514 33.53 -22.01 -48.07
CA ALA A 514 34.91 -21.98 -48.48
C ALA A 514 35.00 -21.74 -49.99
N PRO A 515 35.87 -20.83 -50.46
CA PRO A 515 36.14 -20.67 -51.89
C PRO A 515 36.95 -21.89 -52.41
N ALA A 516 36.49 -22.38 -53.56
CA ALA A 516 37.18 -23.40 -54.33
C ALA A 516 38.48 -22.88 -54.98
#